data_d7c00b0d527ff325ea188b69b3641a89
#
_entry.id   d7c00b0d527ff325ea188b69b3641a89
#
_cell.length_a   1.000
_cell.length_b   1.000
_cell.length_c   1.000
_cell.angle_alpha   90.00
_cell.angle_beta   90.00
_cell.angle_gamma   90.00
#
_symmetry.space_group_name_H-M   'P 1'
#
loop_
_entity.id
_entity.type
_entity.pdbx_description
1 polymer ?
#
loop_
_entity_poly.entity_id
_entity_poly.type
_entity_poly.pdbx_seq_one_letter_code
_entity_poly.pdbx_strand_id
1 'polypeptide(L)'
;LSYLTPDRTKPITARKLGDDFDRTAVLALLEQNAHRAAEQTATVPEYPRNIRERLQGKKAVQTTPEKDGIQRMVDRAAKRAEGKGAGYDRWAAVHNLKQMAATVAAYGQYGYSPEELDAALVSANADLQDSTAKLKALDAAIREKKELQTQVLAYAKTKPARDGLKAQKTEKARSAYRERHESDFIIADAATRYFRAHGVSKLPSHKALQAEIEQLTAEKNAHYNEYREKKARVKELHTVKSNLSQILQGEKDREKKHEHER
;
A
#
# COMPACT_ATOMS: atom_id res chain seq x y z
N LEU A 1 -28.73 -0.58 38.08
CA LEU A 1 -27.92 -1.08 36.98
C LEU A 1 -28.82 -1.84 35.99
N SER A 2 -28.64 -1.58 34.70
CA SER A 2 -29.34 -2.24 33.61
C SER A 2 -28.34 -2.79 32.60
N TYR A 3 -28.58 -4.01 32.12
CA TYR A 3 -27.71 -4.72 31.20
C TYR A 3 -28.47 -5.05 29.92
N LEU A 4 -27.79 -4.94 28.78
CA LEU A 4 -28.28 -5.37 27.47
C LEU A 4 -27.57 -6.70 27.10
N THR A 5 -28.34 -7.75 26.92
CA THR A 5 -27.80 -9.04 26.46
C THR A 5 -27.93 -9.13 24.93
N PRO A 6 -27.08 -9.91 24.23
CA PRO A 6 -27.09 -10.02 22.76
C PRO A 6 -28.45 -10.40 22.17
N ASP A 7 -29.27 -11.14 22.93
CA ASP A 7 -30.55 -11.69 22.46
C ASP A 7 -31.76 -10.78 22.75
N ARG A 8 -31.55 -9.56 23.26
CA ARG A 8 -32.65 -8.67 23.66
C ARG A 8 -32.46 -7.23 23.16
N THR A 9 -33.55 -6.67 22.71
CA THR A 9 -33.64 -5.28 22.24
C THR A 9 -33.86 -4.23 23.34
N LYS A 10 -34.20 -4.66 24.57
CA LYS A 10 -34.49 -3.80 25.72
C LYS A 10 -33.60 -4.19 26.93
N PRO A 11 -33.00 -3.21 27.63
CA PRO A 11 -32.17 -3.48 28.80
C PRO A 11 -33.01 -4.08 29.95
N ILE A 12 -32.39 -5.02 30.67
CA ILE A 12 -32.97 -5.68 31.84
C ILE A 12 -32.35 -5.06 33.10
N THR A 13 -33.15 -4.82 34.14
CA THR A 13 -32.61 -4.38 35.43
C THR A 13 -31.93 -5.56 36.14
N ALA A 14 -30.84 -5.28 36.87
CA ALA A 14 -30.02 -6.25 37.58
C ALA A 14 -30.87 -7.24 38.44
N ARG A 15 -31.93 -6.73 39.12
CA ARG A 15 -32.87 -7.52 39.90
C ARG A 15 -33.57 -8.66 39.13
N LYS A 16 -33.66 -8.57 37.81
CA LYS A 16 -34.32 -9.59 36.97
C LYS A 16 -33.35 -10.65 36.42
N LEU A 17 -32.06 -10.52 36.72
CA LEU A 17 -31.02 -11.44 36.27
C LEU A 17 -30.68 -12.51 37.32
N GLY A 18 -31.12 -12.32 38.56
CA GLY A 18 -30.85 -13.22 39.71
C GLY A 18 -30.09 -12.52 40.84
N ASP A 19 -30.00 -13.17 41.97
CA ASP A 19 -29.40 -12.60 43.20
C ASP A 19 -27.92 -12.31 43.07
N ASP A 20 -27.20 -13.01 42.20
CA ASP A 20 -25.79 -12.78 41.90
C ASP A 20 -25.50 -11.46 41.14
N PHE A 21 -26.55 -10.83 40.64
CA PHE A 21 -26.47 -9.57 39.85
C PHE A 21 -27.13 -8.39 40.55
N ASP A 22 -27.49 -8.57 41.82
CA ASP A 22 -27.97 -7.43 42.58
C ASP A 22 -26.86 -6.39 42.83
N ARG A 23 -27.23 -5.21 43.33
CA ARG A 23 -26.29 -4.14 43.56
C ARG A 23 -25.19 -4.53 44.54
N THR A 24 -25.52 -5.33 45.53
CA THR A 24 -24.64 -5.74 46.64
C THR A 24 -23.62 -6.76 46.15
N ALA A 25 -24.07 -7.75 45.38
CA ALA A 25 -23.20 -8.76 44.76
C ALA A 25 -22.22 -8.12 43.75
N VAL A 26 -22.71 -7.19 42.91
CA VAL A 26 -21.86 -6.48 41.96
C VAL A 26 -20.81 -5.58 42.66
N LEU A 27 -21.17 -4.90 43.75
CA LEU A 27 -20.22 -4.11 44.51
C LEU A 27 -19.16 -5.00 45.18
N ALA A 28 -19.55 -6.12 45.76
CA ALA A 28 -18.62 -7.09 46.35
C ALA A 28 -17.63 -7.64 45.31
N LEU A 29 -18.13 -7.95 44.10
CA LEU A 29 -17.29 -8.39 42.99
C LEU A 29 -16.30 -7.29 42.53
N LEU A 30 -16.74 -6.03 42.50
CA LEU A 30 -15.87 -4.91 42.15
C LEU A 30 -14.79 -4.68 43.17
N GLU A 31 -15.11 -4.77 44.47
CA GLU A 31 -14.13 -4.69 45.58
C GLU A 31 -13.14 -5.87 45.48
N GLN A 32 -13.61 -7.09 45.29
CA GLN A 32 -12.74 -8.24 45.13
C GLN A 32 -11.78 -8.08 43.92
N ASN A 33 -12.28 -7.57 42.78
CA ASN A 33 -11.46 -7.31 41.61
C ASN A 33 -10.48 -6.14 41.85
N ALA A 34 -10.84 -5.12 42.64
CA ALA A 34 -9.94 -4.04 43.02
C ALA A 34 -8.80 -4.55 43.91
N HIS A 35 -9.10 -5.43 44.88
CA HIS A 35 -8.08 -6.10 45.70
C HIS A 35 -7.15 -6.97 44.86
N ARG A 36 -7.71 -7.78 43.94
CA ARG A 36 -6.92 -8.61 43.03
C ARG A 36 -6.05 -7.76 42.09
N ALA A 37 -6.56 -6.63 41.60
CA ALA A 37 -5.79 -5.68 40.79
C ALA A 37 -4.66 -5.01 41.63
N ALA A 38 -4.88 -4.67 42.90
CA ALA A 38 -3.87 -4.14 43.77
C ALA A 38 -2.76 -5.16 44.11
N GLU A 39 -3.10 -6.43 44.32
CA GLU A 39 -2.14 -7.51 44.46
C GLU A 39 -1.33 -7.78 43.19
N GLN A 40 -1.96 -7.67 42.01
CA GLN A 40 -1.26 -7.81 40.73
C GLN A 40 -0.37 -6.62 40.39
N THR A 41 -0.70 -5.41 40.86
CA THR A 41 0.16 -4.22 40.66
C THR A 41 1.43 -4.26 41.50
N ALA A 42 1.46 -5.03 42.59
CA ALA A 42 2.68 -5.23 43.38
C ALA A 42 3.76 -6.05 42.67
N THR A 43 3.44 -6.71 41.57
CA THR A 43 4.34 -7.53 40.74
C THR A 43 4.62 -6.93 39.38
N VAL A 44 4.13 -5.73 39.06
CA VAL A 44 4.41 -5.06 37.80
C VAL A 44 5.87 -4.60 37.77
N PRO A 45 6.72 -5.08 36.85
CA PRO A 45 8.08 -4.61 36.76
C PRO A 45 8.10 -3.11 36.47
N GLU A 46 8.98 -2.38 37.16
CA GLU A 46 9.18 -0.94 36.98
C GLU A 46 9.51 -0.68 35.49
N TYR A 47 8.56 -0.08 34.78
CA TYR A 47 8.78 0.26 33.37
C TYR A 47 9.77 1.44 33.30
N PRO A 48 10.77 1.38 32.43
CA PRO A 48 11.70 2.50 32.25
C PRO A 48 10.92 3.78 31.92
N ARG A 49 11.27 4.86 32.62
CA ARG A 49 10.52 6.13 32.59
C ARG A 49 10.65 6.88 31.29
N ASN A 50 11.66 6.53 30.46
CA ASN A 50 11.84 7.14 29.13
C ASN A 50 11.86 6.11 27.98
N ILE A 51 11.48 6.57 26.80
CA ILE A 51 11.42 5.72 25.58
C ILE A 51 12.81 5.23 25.17
N ARG A 52 13.88 6.00 25.43
CA ARG A 52 15.25 5.63 25.09
C ARG A 52 15.70 4.38 25.86
N GLU A 53 15.37 4.27 27.15
CA GLU A 53 15.59 3.06 27.96
C GLU A 53 14.71 1.90 27.50
N ARG A 54 13.47 2.17 27.10
CA ARG A 54 12.55 1.16 26.52
C ARG A 54 13.05 0.58 25.20
N LEU A 55 13.68 1.41 24.36
CA LEU A 55 14.24 0.98 23.09
C LEU A 55 15.57 0.22 23.25
N GLN A 56 16.35 0.52 24.31
CA GLN A 56 17.62 -0.15 24.63
C GLN A 56 17.46 -1.43 25.49
N GLY A 57 16.34 -1.58 26.17
CA GLY A 57 16.08 -2.66 27.13
C GLY A 57 15.01 -3.64 26.71
N LYS A 58 15.39 -4.71 26.03
CA LYS A 58 14.80 -6.06 26.02
C LYS A 58 13.68 -6.41 25.04
N LYS A 59 13.87 -7.64 24.51
CA LYS A 59 12.94 -8.59 23.88
C LYS A 59 11.51 -8.09 23.78
N ALA A 60 11.14 -7.69 22.58
CA ALA A 60 9.79 -7.33 22.21
C ALA A 60 8.79 -8.37 22.72
N VAL A 61 7.80 -7.92 23.49
CA VAL A 61 6.56 -8.67 23.61
C VAL A 61 6.06 -8.87 22.19
N GLN A 62 6.00 -10.13 21.74
CA GLN A 62 5.44 -10.50 20.45
C GLN A 62 3.93 -10.17 20.47
N THR A 63 3.59 -8.90 20.28
CA THR A 63 2.28 -8.54 19.81
C THR A 63 2.27 -8.91 18.33
N THR A 64 1.62 -10.03 18.00
CA THR A 64 1.34 -10.38 16.60
C THR A 64 0.72 -9.15 15.94
N PRO A 65 1.32 -8.60 14.89
CA PRO A 65 0.71 -7.48 14.17
C PRO A 65 -0.61 -7.97 13.61
N GLU A 66 -1.70 -7.29 13.96
CA GLU A 66 -2.96 -7.47 13.24
C GLU A 66 -2.69 -7.29 11.73
N LYS A 67 -3.41 -8.03 10.88
CA LYS A 67 -3.25 -8.13 9.42
C LYS A 67 -3.09 -6.82 8.63
N ASP A 68 -3.30 -5.68 9.27
CA ASP A 68 -3.29 -4.35 8.64
C ASP A 68 -1.96 -3.59 8.72
N GLY A 69 -0.90 -4.17 9.31
CA GLY A 69 0.39 -3.50 9.49
C GLY A 69 0.33 -2.29 10.43
N ILE A 70 1.47 -1.57 10.54
CA ILE A 70 1.57 -0.37 11.38
C ILE A 70 0.82 0.78 10.69
N GLN A 71 -0.11 1.41 11.43
CA GLN A 71 -0.86 2.57 10.96
C GLN A 71 -0.34 3.86 11.61
N ARG A 72 -0.63 4.99 10.99
CA ARG A 72 -0.30 6.29 11.56
C ARG A 72 -1.09 6.57 12.84
N MET A 73 -0.43 7.12 13.82
CA MET A 73 -1.09 7.67 15.00
C MET A 73 -1.93 8.89 14.62
N VAL A 74 -3.04 9.06 15.32
CA VAL A 74 -3.98 10.17 15.12
C VAL A 74 -3.55 11.36 15.98
N ASP A 75 -3.46 12.54 15.39
CA ASP A 75 -3.35 13.78 16.16
C ASP A 75 -4.69 14.10 16.83
N ARG A 76 -4.80 13.77 18.10
CA ARG A 76 -6.01 13.95 18.89
C ARG A 76 -6.36 15.42 19.10
N ALA A 77 -5.35 16.29 19.23
CA ALA A 77 -5.57 17.72 19.44
C ALA A 77 -6.16 18.36 18.20
N ALA A 78 -5.58 18.10 17.03
CA ALA A 78 -6.11 18.57 15.76
C ALA A 78 -7.54 18.05 15.51
N LYS A 79 -7.80 16.76 15.82
CA LYS A 79 -9.14 16.16 15.62
C LYS A 79 -10.21 16.74 16.58
N ARG A 80 -9.84 17.13 17.78
CA ARG A 80 -10.74 17.88 18.68
C ARG A 80 -11.04 19.28 18.14
N ALA A 81 -10.03 19.97 17.63
CA ALA A 81 -10.23 21.28 16.99
C ALA A 81 -11.14 21.19 15.75
N GLU A 82 -11.12 20.08 15.03
CA GLU A 82 -12.06 19.77 13.92
C GLU A 82 -13.49 19.42 14.42
N GLY A 83 -13.77 19.46 15.74
CA GLY A 83 -15.08 19.17 16.29
C GLY A 83 -15.39 17.69 16.50
N LYS A 84 -14.41 16.78 16.44
CA LYS A 84 -14.63 15.37 16.74
C LYS A 84 -14.95 15.17 18.23
N GLY A 85 -16.06 14.47 18.50
CA GLY A 85 -16.60 14.27 19.84
C GLY A 85 -15.79 13.31 20.71
N ALA A 86 -16.15 13.22 22.01
CA ALA A 86 -15.47 12.41 23.02
C ALA A 86 -15.38 10.91 22.68
N GLY A 87 -16.35 10.36 21.92
CA GLY A 87 -16.30 8.96 21.46
C GLY A 87 -15.14 8.71 20.52
N TYR A 88 -14.93 9.60 19.55
CA TYR A 88 -13.79 9.54 18.65
C TYR A 88 -12.45 9.70 19.40
N ASP A 89 -12.39 10.64 20.33
CA ASP A 89 -11.17 10.88 21.12
C ASP A 89 -10.75 9.64 21.92
N ARG A 90 -11.71 8.94 22.57
CA ARG A 90 -11.44 7.66 23.25
C ARG A 90 -10.96 6.57 22.31
N TRP A 91 -11.61 6.42 21.16
CA TRP A 91 -11.15 5.49 20.13
C TRP A 91 -9.73 5.83 19.67
N ALA A 92 -9.45 7.09 19.35
CA ALA A 92 -8.13 7.56 18.91
C ALA A 92 -7.05 7.32 19.97
N ALA A 93 -7.39 7.45 21.27
CA ALA A 93 -6.46 7.14 22.35
C ALA A 93 -6.05 5.66 22.35
N VAL A 94 -7.02 4.75 22.24
CA VAL A 94 -6.76 3.30 22.17
C VAL A 94 -6.02 2.93 20.89
N HIS A 95 -6.42 3.51 19.75
CA HIS A 95 -5.73 3.33 18.48
C HIS A 95 -4.26 3.75 18.58
N ASN A 96 -4.00 4.96 19.09
CA ASN A 96 -2.63 5.47 19.23
C ASN A 96 -1.78 4.60 20.16
N LEU A 97 -2.34 4.09 21.25
CA LEU A 97 -1.62 3.19 22.16
C LEU A 97 -1.20 1.90 21.45
N LYS A 98 -2.10 1.30 20.66
CA LYS A 98 -1.80 0.11 19.85
C LYS A 98 -0.72 0.43 18.82
N GLN A 99 -0.83 1.54 18.09
CA GLN A 99 0.13 1.93 17.07
C GLN A 99 1.49 2.30 17.66
N MET A 100 1.52 2.92 18.83
CA MET A 100 2.76 3.18 19.56
C MET A 100 3.48 1.88 19.92
N ALA A 101 2.79 0.91 20.48
CA ALA A 101 3.37 -0.39 20.83
C ALA A 101 3.91 -1.12 19.57
N ALA A 102 3.13 -1.14 18.49
CA ALA A 102 3.55 -1.75 17.22
C ALA A 102 4.76 -1.02 16.60
N THR A 103 4.79 0.32 16.66
CA THR A 103 5.91 1.13 16.16
C THR A 103 7.19 0.85 16.94
N VAL A 104 7.12 0.81 18.26
CA VAL A 104 8.29 0.53 19.13
C VAL A 104 8.81 -0.88 18.89
N ALA A 105 7.91 -1.85 18.74
CA ALA A 105 8.29 -3.23 18.43
C ALA A 105 9.01 -3.35 17.07
N ALA A 106 8.46 -2.74 16.01
CA ALA A 106 9.07 -2.75 14.68
C ALA A 106 10.40 -1.99 14.66
N TYR A 107 10.47 -0.83 15.31
CA TYR A 107 11.71 -0.07 15.42
C TYR A 107 12.81 -0.84 16.15
N GLY A 108 12.46 -1.54 17.22
CA GLY A 108 13.38 -2.44 17.93
C GLY A 108 13.86 -3.61 17.09
N GLN A 109 13.01 -4.16 16.20
CA GLN A 109 13.39 -5.22 15.26
C GLN A 109 14.35 -4.72 14.17
N TYR A 110 14.21 -3.48 13.71
CA TYR A 110 15.12 -2.89 12.72
C TYR A 110 16.51 -2.62 13.28
N GLY A 111 16.64 -2.36 14.59
CA GLY A 111 17.89 -2.02 15.23
C GLY A 111 18.50 -0.70 14.75
N TYR A 112 17.72 0.17 14.13
CA TYR A 112 18.17 1.44 13.55
C TYR A 112 18.30 2.53 14.63
N SER A 113 19.31 3.39 14.50
CA SER A 113 19.30 4.72 15.09
C SER A 113 18.32 5.63 14.32
N PRO A 114 17.92 6.80 14.84
CA PRO A 114 17.09 7.74 14.09
C PRO A 114 17.70 8.17 12.75
N GLU A 115 19.01 8.36 12.72
CA GLU A 115 19.76 8.73 11.51
C GLU A 115 19.80 7.57 10.50
N GLU A 116 19.98 6.35 10.97
CA GLU A 116 19.95 5.14 10.13
C GLU A 116 18.54 4.87 9.58
N LEU A 117 17.48 5.16 10.32
CA LEU A 117 16.11 5.07 9.83
C LEU A 117 15.88 6.06 8.66
N ASP A 118 16.45 7.27 8.75
CA ASP A 118 16.37 8.25 7.67
C ASP A 118 17.15 7.79 6.44
N ALA A 119 18.35 7.26 6.63
CA ALA A 119 19.15 6.70 5.54
C ALA A 119 18.44 5.49 4.90
N ALA A 120 17.85 4.60 5.69
CA ALA A 120 17.07 3.46 5.20
C ALA A 120 15.84 3.91 4.39
N LEU A 121 15.17 4.99 4.83
CA LEU A 121 14.04 5.56 4.12
C LEU A 121 14.46 6.17 2.77
N VAL A 122 15.58 6.88 2.72
CA VAL A 122 16.14 7.44 1.49
C VAL A 122 16.48 6.31 0.51
N SER A 123 17.18 5.27 0.98
CA SER A 123 17.51 4.08 0.16
C SER A 123 16.27 3.39 -0.37
N ALA A 124 15.28 3.12 0.50
CA ALA A 124 14.04 2.47 0.09
C ALA A 124 13.23 3.28 -0.94
N ASN A 125 13.26 4.62 -0.83
CA ASN A 125 12.64 5.50 -1.84
C ASN A 125 13.39 5.42 -3.18
N ALA A 126 14.72 5.39 -3.19
CA ALA A 126 15.52 5.22 -4.41
C ALA A 126 15.19 3.88 -5.08
N ASP A 127 15.16 2.78 -4.32
CA ASP A 127 14.79 1.44 -4.80
C ASP A 127 13.38 1.40 -5.40
N LEU A 128 12.44 2.13 -4.81
CA LEU A 128 11.06 2.24 -5.32
C LEU A 128 11.02 3.05 -6.62
N GLN A 129 11.81 4.13 -6.73
CA GLN A 129 11.91 4.93 -7.95
C GLN A 129 12.49 4.12 -9.10
N ASP A 130 13.56 3.35 -8.86
CA ASP A 130 14.17 2.47 -9.84
C ASP A 130 13.19 1.38 -10.32
N SER A 131 12.48 0.76 -9.38
CA SER A 131 11.45 -0.21 -9.72
C SER A 131 10.31 0.40 -10.55
N THR A 132 9.92 1.64 -10.23
CA THR A 132 8.91 2.38 -10.98
C THR A 132 9.39 2.71 -12.39
N ALA A 133 10.66 3.11 -12.55
CA ALA A 133 11.26 3.39 -13.86
C ALA A 133 11.30 2.14 -14.74
N LYS A 134 11.70 0.98 -14.18
CA LYS A 134 11.69 -0.31 -14.87
C LYS A 134 10.29 -0.69 -15.36
N LEU A 135 9.26 -0.57 -14.50
CA LEU A 135 7.89 -0.85 -14.90
C LEU A 135 7.40 0.07 -16.04
N LYS A 136 7.75 1.36 -15.99
CA LYS A 136 7.42 2.30 -17.06
C LYS A 136 8.11 1.95 -18.38
N ALA A 137 9.38 1.53 -18.32
CA ALA A 137 10.12 1.09 -19.51
C ALA A 137 9.50 -0.17 -20.13
N LEU A 138 9.13 -1.16 -19.32
CA LEU A 138 8.43 -2.37 -19.78
C LEU A 138 7.05 -2.04 -20.39
N ASP A 139 6.29 -1.13 -19.79
CA ASP A 139 5.02 -0.67 -20.35
C ASP A 139 5.19 0.01 -21.71
N ALA A 140 6.23 0.83 -21.88
CA ALA A 140 6.56 1.49 -23.14
C ALA A 140 6.94 0.44 -24.21
N ALA A 141 7.80 -0.53 -23.86
CA ALA A 141 8.20 -1.60 -24.76
C ALA A 141 7.02 -2.47 -25.19
N ILE A 142 6.13 -2.85 -24.27
CA ILE A 142 4.90 -3.61 -24.58
C ILE A 142 4.00 -2.81 -25.54
N ARG A 143 3.84 -1.52 -25.30
CA ARG A 143 3.02 -0.65 -26.16
C ARG A 143 3.60 -0.56 -27.56
N GLU A 144 4.90 -0.35 -27.69
CA GLU A 144 5.59 -0.30 -28.99
C GLU A 144 5.44 -1.62 -29.76
N LYS A 145 5.63 -2.76 -29.11
CA LYS A 145 5.46 -4.08 -29.75
C LYS A 145 4.01 -4.34 -30.18
N LYS A 146 3.02 -3.93 -29.38
CA LYS A 146 1.60 -4.03 -29.74
C LYS A 146 1.25 -3.14 -30.94
N GLU A 147 1.81 -1.93 -30.98
CA GLU A 147 1.61 -1.03 -32.11
C GLU A 147 2.22 -1.60 -33.39
N LEU A 148 3.47 -2.08 -33.32
CA LEU A 148 4.11 -2.78 -34.43
C LEU A 148 3.28 -3.99 -34.90
N GLN A 149 2.77 -4.80 -33.99
CA GLN A 149 1.91 -5.96 -34.31
C GLN A 149 0.65 -5.50 -35.06
N THR A 150 0.03 -4.40 -34.63
CA THR A 150 -1.14 -3.81 -35.31
C THR A 150 -0.81 -3.39 -36.74
N GLN A 151 0.33 -2.71 -36.93
CA GLN A 151 0.77 -2.28 -38.27
C GLN A 151 1.15 -3.46 -39.19
N VAL A 152 1.79 -4.49 -38.63
CA VAL A 152 2.11 -5.71 -39.38
C VAL A 152 0.82 -6.42 -39.84
N LEU A 153 -0.19 -6.54 -38.96
CA LEU A 153 -1.49 -7.12 -39.31
C LEU A 153 -2.23 -6.28 -40.35
N ALA A 154 -2.24 -4.96 -40.21
CA ALA A 154 -2.86 -4.06 -41.20
C ALA A 154 -2.20 -4.22 -42.56
N TYR A 155 -0.87 -4.23 -42.62
CA TYR A 155 -0.12 -4.44 -43.82
C TYR A 155 -0.35 -5.83 -44.44
N ALA A 156 -0.44 -6.88 -43.65
CA ALA A 156 -0.71 -8.23 -44.09
C ALA A 156 -2.09 -8.36 -44.74
N LYS A 157 -3.12 -7.69 -44.20
CA LYS A 157 -4.48 -7.67 -44.75
C LYS A 157 -4.54 -7.07 -46.17
N THR A 158 -3.65 -6.13 -46.49
CA THR A 158 -3.60 -5.49 -47.80
C THR A 158 -2.83 -6.32 -48.85
N LYS A 159 -2.30 -7.50 -48.49
CA LYS A 159 -1.52 -8.35 -49.38
C LYS A 159 -2.28 -8.73 -50.66
N PRO A 160 -3.56 -9.15 -50.64
CA PRO A 160 -4.31 -9.49 -51.87
C PRO A 160 -4.39 -8.32 -52.83
N ALA A 161 -4.68 -7.12 -52.37
CA ALA A 161 -4.75 -5.92 -53.20
C ALA A 161 -3.38 -5.57 -53.80
N ARG A 162 -2.29 -5.65 -53.04
CA ARG A 162 -0.92 -5.40 -53.53
C ARG A 162 -0.47 -6.42 -54.53
N ASP A 163 -0.78 -7.70 -54.34
CA ASP A 163 -0.43 -8.75 -55.28
C ASP A 163 -1.32 -8.69 -56.55
N GLY A 164 -2.61 -8.35 -56.41
CA GLY A 164 -3.51 -8.09 -57.52
C GLY A 164 -3.05 -6.89 -58.37
N LEU A 165 -2.49 -5.84 -57.79
CA LEU A 165 -1.91 -4.73 -58.57
C LEU A 165 -0.70 -5.16 -59.39
N LYS A 166 0.18 -6.01 -58.85
CA LYS A 166 1.34 -6.54 -59.58
C LYS A 166 0.93 -7.41 -60.78
N ALA A 167 -0.19 -8.06 -60.71
CA ALA A 167 -0.72 -8.90 -61.75
C ALA A 167 -1.29 -8.11 -62.94
N GLN A 168 -1.56 -6.80 -62.77
CA GLN A 168 -2.09 -5.94 -63.86
C GLN A 168 -0.98 -5.63 -64.87
N LYS A 169 -1.23 -5.97 -66.14
CA LYS A 169 -0.25 -5.85 -67.23
C LYS A 169 -0.14 -4.44 -67.81
N THR A 170 -1.22 -3.65 -67.79
CA THR A 170 -1.26 -2.31 -68.42
C THR A 170 -1.42 -1.22 -67.36
N GLU A 171 -0.90 -0.03 -67.69
CA GLU A 171 -0.98 1.12 -66.76
C GLU A 171 -2.45 1.54 -66.54
N LYS A 172 -3.30 1.53 -67.56
CA LYS A 172 -4.72 1.78 -67.43
C LYS A 172 -5.42 0.79 -66.50
N ALA A 173 -5.07 -0.49 -66.56
CA ALA A 173 -5.61 -1.51 -65.68
C ALA A 173 -5.11 -1.34 -64.22
N ARG A 174 -3.86 -0.90 -64.04
CA ARG A 174 -3.28 -0.59 -62.72
C ARG A 174 -3.96 0.57 -62.07
N SER A 175 -4.22 1.66 -62.82
CA SER A 175 -4.94 2.85 -62.32
C SER A 175 -6.36 2.47 -61.88
N ALA A 176 -7.11 1.82 -62.73
CA ALA A 176 -8.46 1.38 -62.40
C ALA A 176 -8.51 0.37 -61.23
N TYR A 177 -7.49 -0.47 -61.07
CA TYR A 177 -7.40 -1.39 -59.95
C TYR A 177 -7.05 -0.64 -58.65
N ARG A 178 -6.17 0.35 -58.69
CA ARG A 178 -5.87 1.21 -57.54
C ARG A 178 -7.09 1.97 -57.04
N GLU A 179 -7.85 2.54 -57.93
CA GLU A 179 -9.09 3.27 -57.58
C GLU A 179 -10.09 2.36 -56.86
N ARG A 180 -10.24 1.10 -57.30
CA ARG A 180 -11.15 0.14 -56.65
C ARG A 180 -10.66 -0.32 -55.25
N HIS A 181 -9.36 -0.32 -55.00
CA HIS A 181 -8.72 -0.78 -53.78
C HIS A 181 -7.98 0.36 -53.05
N GLU A 182 -8.45 1.59 -53.25
CA GLU A 182 -7.78 2.78 -52.70
C GLU A 182 -7.54 2.68 -51.18
N SER A 183 -8.55 2.22 -50.44
CA SER A 183 -8.46 2.05 -48.99
C SER A 183 -7.34 1.10 -48.58
N ASP A 184 -7.17 -0.03 -49.32
CA ASP A 184 -6.11 -1.00 -49.03
C ASP A 184 -4.72 -0.39 -49.27
N PHE A 185 -4.57 0.42 -50.33
CA PHE A 185 -3.30 1.09 -50.61
C PHE A 185 -2.98 2.18 -49.59
N ILE A 186 -3.97 2.96 -49.15
CA ILE A 186 -3.80 3.94 -48.09
C ILE A 186 -3.28 3.27 -46.80
N ILE A 187 -3.90 2.14 -46.39
CA ILE A 187 -3.47 1.34 -45.25
C ILE A 187 -2.05 0.80 -45.41
N ALA A 188 -1.74 0.25 -46.60
CA ALA A 188 -0.40 -0.27 -46.89
C ALA A 188 0.68 0.81 -46.86
N ASP A 189 0.38 1.99 -47.37
CA ASP A 189 1.30 3.14 -47.39
C ASP A 189 1.51 3.71 -45.98
N ALA A 190 0.45 3.78 -45.17
CA ALA A 190 0.55 4.18 -43.76
C ALA A 190 1.42 3.22 -42.96
N ALA A 191 1.19 1.90 -43.11
CA ALA A 191 2.02 0.89 -42.45
C ALA A 191 3.48 0.94 -42.92
N THR A 192 3.72 1.14 -44.22
CA THR A 192 5.07 1.26 -44.77
C THR A 192 5.80 2.49 -44.23
N ARG A 193 5.12 3.62 -44.09
CA ARG A 193 5.67 4.83 -43.43
C ARG A 193 6.04 4.57 -41.99
N TYR A 194 5.18 3.88 -41.27
CA TYR A 194 5.45 3.48 -39.87
C TYR A 194 6.73 2.62 -39.78
N PHE A 195 6.85 1.58 -40.61
CA PHE A 195 8.02 0.70 -40.60
C PHE A 195 9.32 1.45 -40.90
N ARG A 196 9.31 2.39 -41.86
CA ARG A 196 10.47 3.24 -42.15
C ARG A 196 10.83 4.14 -40.97
N ALA A 197 9.83 4.77 -40.35
CA ALA A 197 10.05 5.67 -39.21
C ALA A 197 10.65 4.93 -38.00
N HIS A 198 10.31 3.65 -37.82
CA HIS A 198 10.80 2.82 -36.72
C HIS A 198 11.97 1.88 -37.10
N GLY A 199 12.57 2.07 -38.28
CA GLY A 199 13.75 1.31 -38.72
C GLY A 199 13.49 -0.19 -38.93
N VAL A 200 12.24 -0.59 -39.17
CA VAL A 200 11.86 -2.00 -39.40
C VAL A 200 12.21 -2.40 -40.80
N SER A 201 13.39 -3.00 -41.00
CA SER A 201 13.88 -3.47 -42.30
C SER A 201 13.28 -4.83 -42.72
N LYS A 202 13.03 -5.70 -41.75
CA LYS A 202 12.41 -7.04 -41.98
C LYS A 202 11.18 -7.15 -41.09
N LEU A 203 10.05 -7.41 -41.69
CA LEU A 203 8.79 -7.58 -40.99
C LEU A 203 8.82 -8.85 -40.12
N PRO A 204 8.66 -8.72 -38.81
CA PRO A 204 8.54 -9.87 -37.94
C PRO A 204 7.21 -10.58 -38.15
N SER A 205 7.15 -11.88 -37.85
CA SER A 205 5.89 -12.60 -37.89
C SER A 205 4.98 -12.18 -36.72
N HIS A 206 3.68 -12.24 -36.96
CA HIS A 206 2.70 -11.96 -35.88
C HIS A 206 2.93 -12.86 -34.65
N LYS A 207 3.25 -14.15 -34.87
CA LYS A 207 3.52 -15.12 -33.80
C LYS A 207 4.77 -14.74 -32.98
N ALA A 208 5.83 -14.25 -33.66
CA ALA A 208 7.04 -13.79 -32.95
C ALA A 208 6.76 -12.56 -32.08
N LEU A 209 6.04 -11.58 -32.64
CA LEU A 209 5.63 -10.39 -31.85
C LEU A 209 4.73 -10.74 -30.67
N GLN A 210 3.82 -11.68 -30.87
CA GLN A 210 2.97 -12.16 -29.79
C GLN A 210 3.79 -12.80 -28.67
N ALA A 211 4.76 -13.64 -28.99
CA ALA A 211 5.66 -14.25 -28.02
C ALA A 211 6.50 -13.20 -27.26
N GLU A 212 7.03 -12.17 -27.96
CA GLU A 212 7.76 -11.08 -27.32
C GLU A 212 6.88 -10.28 -26.37
N ILE A 213 5.62 -9.99 -26.76
CA ILE A 213 4.65 -9.28 -25.89
C ILE A 213 4.33 -10.11 -24.64
N GLU A 214 4.14 -11.41 -24.79
CA GLU A 214 3.89 -12.32 -23.66
C GLU A 214 5.09 -12.38 -22.71
N GLN A 215 6.30 -12.45 -23.23
CA GLN A 215 7.53 -12.44 -22.44
C GLN A 215 7.68 -11.12 -21.65
N LEU A 216 7.54 -9.97 -22.33
CA LEU A 216 7.60 -8.66 -21.67
C LEU A 216 6.49 -8.49 -20.62
N THR A 217 5.31 -9.05 -20.87
CA THR A 217 4.20 -9.01 -19.91
C THR A 217 4.49 -9.88 -18.70
N ALA A 218 5.08 -11.05 -18.87
CA ALA A 218 5.50 -11.92 -17.77
C ALA A 218 6.59 -11.23 -16.91
N GLU A 219 7.58 -10.63 -17.57
CA GLU A 219 8.63 -9.86 -16.91
C GLU A 219 8.05 -8.67 -16.12
N LYS A 220 7.13 -7.91 -16.71
CA LYS A 220 6.42 -6.83 -16.02
C LYS A 220 5.69 -7.33 -14.78
N ASN A 221 4.99 -8.46 -14.87
CA ASN A 221 4.25 -9.02 -13.74
C ASN A 221 5.19 -9.44 -12.59
N ALA A 222 6.35 -10.00 -12.90
CA ALA A 222 7.38 -10.33 -11.91
C ALA A 222 7.88 -9.06 -11.20
N HIS A 223 8.28 -8.03 -11.96
CA HIS A 223 8.72 -6.74 -11.41
C HIS A 223 7.61 -6.00 -10.65
N TYR A 224 6.34 -6.21 -11.00
CA TYR A 224 5.23 -5.59 -10.28
C TYR A 224 5.08 -6.12 -8.85
N ASN A 225 5.38 -7.40 -8.61
CA ASN A 225 5.39 -7.96 -7.26
C ASN A 225 6.51 -7.33 -6.41
N GLU A 226 7.72 -7.23 -6.94
CA GLU A 226 8.84 -6.52 -6.28
C GLU A 226 8.50 -5.05 -5.96
N TYR A 227 7.88 -4.36 -6.91
CA TYR A 227 7.41 -2.99 -6.71
C TYR A 227 6.42 -2.89 -5.55
N ARG A 228 5.47 -3.84 -5.43
CA ARG A 228 4.50 -3.85 -4.33
C ARG A 228 5.18 -4.00 -2.97
N GLU A 229 6.17 -4.89 -2.87
CA GLU A 229 6.95 -5.09 -1.66
C GLU A 229 7.75 -3.85 -1.28
N LYS A 230 8.47 -3.26 -2.24
CA LYS A 230 9.21 -2.01 -2.04
C LYS A 230 8.30 -0.85 -1.61
N LYS A 231 7.13 -0.73 -2.25
CA LYS A 231 6.13 0.28 -1.88
C LYS A 231 5.58 0.07 -0.47
N ALA A 232 5.33 -1.17 -0.07
CA ALA A 232 4.91 -1.51 1.28
C ALA A 232 5.98 -1.15 2.30
N ARG A 233 7.25 -1.47 2.00
CA ARG A 233 8.41 -1.14 2.84
C ARG A 233 8.58 0.37 3.04
N VAL A 234 8.51 1.15 1.97
CA VAL A 234 8.57 2.63 2.06
C VAL A 234 7.43 3.16 2.92
N LYS A 235 6.20 2.68 2.71
CA LYS A 235 5.04 3.08 3.51
C LYS A 235 5.23 2.77 4.99
N GLU A 236 5.75 1.60 5.30
CA GLU A 236 6.02 1.16 6.67
C GLU A 236 7.07 2.04 7.34
N LEU A 237 8.22 2.26 6.71
CA LEU A 237 9.29 3.12 7.22
C LEU A 237 8.80 4.56 7.46
N HIS A 238 8.04 5.12 6.53
CA HIS A 238 7.40 6.43 6.70
C HIS A 238 6.45 6.47 7.90
N THR A 239 5.68 5.41 8.09
CA THR A 239 4.73 5.32 9.21
C THR A 239 5.47 5.22 10.53
N VAL A 240 6.50 4.37 10.61
CA VAL A 240 7.36 4.23 11.79
C VAL A 240 8.02 5.56 12.12
N LYS A 241 8.63 6.24 11.15
CA LYS A 241 9.25 7.56 11.35
C LYS A 241 8.26 8.59 11.87
N SER A 242 7.08 8.68 11.24
CA SER A 242 6.02 9.61 11.65
C SER A 242 5.54 9.36 13.07
N ASN A 243 5.30 8.10 13.42
CA ASN A 243 4.87 7.72 14.76
C ASN A 243 5.94 7.98 15.82
N LEU A 244 7.21 7.64 15.52
CA LEU A 244 8.34 7.95 16.43
C LEU A 244 8.47 9.45 16.70
N SER A 245 8.34 10.28 15.68
CA SER A 245 8.36 11.73 15.84
C SER A 245 7.26 12.22 16.77
N GLN A 246 6.04 11.68 16.66
CA GLN A 246 4.93 12.03 17.55
C GLN A 246 5.15 11.53 19.00
N ILE A 247 5.70 10.34 19.16
CA ILE A 247 6.02 9.77 20.47
C ILE A 247 7.05 10.64 21.18
N LEU A 248 8.16 10.98 20.50
CA LEU A 248 9.23 11.80 21.05
C LEU A 248 8.79 13.23 21.35
N GLN A 249 7.92 13.82 20.53
CA GLN A 249 7.35 15.14 20.80
C GLN A 249 6.46 15.11 22.05
N GLY A 250 5.60 14.10 22.16
CA GLY A 250 4.72 13.93 23.32
C GLY A 250 5.48 13.70 24.63
N GLU A 251 6.70 13.15 24.60
CA GLU A 251 7.57 13.07 25.79
C GLU A 251 8.17 14.41 26.17
N LYS A 252 8.72 15.14 25.20
CA LYS A 252 9.27 16.49 25.44
C LYS A 252 8.23 17.42 26.03
N ASP A 253 6.98 17.34 25.56
CA ASP A 253 5.90 18.18 26.09
C ASP A 253 5.52 17.80 27.53
N ARG A 254 5.62 16.51 27.88
CA ARG A 254 5.41 16.04 29.28
C ARG A 254 6.55 16.46 30.20
N GLU A 255 7.80 16.35 29.78
CA GLU A 255 8.98 16.79 30.54
C GLU A 255 8.91 18.27 30.83
N LYS A 256 8.62 19.13 29.84
CA LYS A 256 8.43 20.58 30.03
C LYS A 256 7.31 20.90 31.03
N LYS A 257 6.20 20.15 30.98
CA LYS A 257 5.09 20.35 31.90
C LYS A 257 5.49 20.00 33.36
N HIS A 258 6.26 18.93 33.52
CA HIS A 258 6.77 18.50 34.82
C HIS A 258 7.82 19.45 35.38
N GLU A 259 8.62 20.12 34.54
CA GLU A 259 9.57 21.16 34.97
C GLU A 259 8.87 22.45 35.41
N HIS A 260 7.70 22.79 34.83
CA HIS A 260 6.91 23.96 35.21
C HIS A 260 6.07 23.76 36.47
N GLU A 261 5.80 22.50 36.84
CA GLU A 261 5.05 22.16 38.06
C GLU A 261 5.95 21.98 39.31
N ARG A 262 7.28 22.12 39.18
CA ARG A 262 8.27 22.11 40.26
C ARG A 262 8.74 23.52 40.58
#